data_3be199d979427bea488da8b7ca1a4bc8
#
_entry.id   3be199d979427bea488da8b7ca1a4bc8
#
_cell.length_a   1.000
_cell.length_b   1.000
_cell.length_c   1.000
_cell.angle_alpha   90.00
_cell.angle_beta   90.00
_cell.angle_gamma   90.00
#
_symmetry.space_group_name_H-M   'P 1'
#
loop_
_entity.id
_entity.type
_entity.pdbx_description
1 polymer ?
#
loop_
_entity_poly.entity_id
_entity_poly.type
_entity_poly.pdbx_seq_one_letter_code
_entity_poly.pdbx_strand_id
1 'polypeptide(L)'
;RDGVDKGWDVADSGWDGKEFFAWLKTAVEFADRGENPHESPMVKTKPIERVKQTEPEPRHLPVLGDPVHVNDSDDFERPRSAVQDPSYPFIFLGYEKAGNGDCLFWFYSKVRQMTMTMTPRAMGKSGLLLLAPMAFWEHRYPRRGNIDADMAMNWLIQSSNDIGMFDPSVLRGRGCWYDGGRVVIHAGSHLIVDGKGHDLQLNSGYVYEHRRPLGLKAVKPMGNSEARKYLELCKQMNWETGVMGYLLAGWVVIAPLCGILSWRPHLWMIGPAAVGKSTIFEHLVSQMLGNFKLAGQGMGTTEAGIRQSLASDALPYIADEMDATTASGQEQLKKILEYFRTMSTSGGPKTIKGSGAGTAAQYDAKSCVFLSSISAPLAVRADVSRFYVLSLVRSTAPDASEAWKTKLATILTTLTNDYVERVQARTIATAGTIMQNVKVFGAAAVQVLKDQRLGDQLGPILAGAWSLVSNNVITMADAVEWIGRHQWATDNADTQDEVQLLESLLDQIIRYPGSNGGQRENTVGELVHAMAYPSDDSRFV
;
A
#
# COMPACT_ATOMS: atom_id res chain seq x y z
N ARG A 1 22.79 1.76 26.47
CA ARG A 1 21.61 2.19 25.64
C ARG A 1 20.67 3.14 26.39
N ASP A 2 20.87 3.41 27.65
CA ASP A 2 19.98 4.29 28.42
C ASP A 2 20.56 5.70 28.45
N GLY A 3 20.08 6.60 27.59
CA GLY A 3 20.42 8.01 27.65
C GLY A 3 20.80 8.70 26.34
N VAL A 4 20.67 8.02 25.20
CA VAL A 4 20.88 8.67 23.89
C VAL A 4 19.52 8.98 23.28
N ASP A 5 19.26 10.24 22.97
CA ASP A 5 18.03 10.67 22.29
C ASP A 5 17.89 9.98 20.92
N LYS A 6 16.65 9.65 20.54
CA LYS A 6 16.35 9.14 19.23
C LYS A 6 16.68 10.20 18.18
N GLY A 7 17.75 10.00 17.44
CA GLY A 7 18.22 10.93 16.41
C GLY A 7 19.68 11.36 16.55
N TRP A 8 20.37 10.89 17.60
CA TRP A 8 21.80 11.13 17.78
C TRP A 8 22.60 10.43 16.67
N ASP A 9 23.47 11.16 16.00
CA ASP A 9 24.38 10.65 15.00
C ASP A 9 25.84 10.97 15.33
N VAL A 10 26.77 10.52 14.47
CA VAL A 10 28.21 10.73 14.68
C VAL A 10 28.58 12.22 14.64
N ALA A 11 27.83 13.04 13.91
CA ALA A 11 28.03 14.47 13.87
C ALA A 11 27.71 15.15 15.22
N ASP A 12 26.77 14.59 15.96
CA ASP A 12 26.39 15.07 17.31
C ASP A 12 27.41 14.71 18.39
N SER A 13 28.34 13.76 18.11
CA SER A 13 29.38 13.32 19.07
C SER A 13 30.45 14.38 19.36
N GLY A 14 30.64 15.31 18.43
CA GLY A 14 31.72 16.28 18.50
C GLY A 14 33.14 15.70 18.33
N TRP A 15 33.24 14.43 17.92
CA TRP A 15 34.52 13.76 17.69
C TRP A 15 35.13 14.21 16.37
N ASP A 16 36.45 14.38 16.36
CA ASP A 16 37.16 14.53 15.08
C ASP A 16 37.32 13.15 14.41
N GLY A 17 37.62 13.13 13.11
CA GLY A 17 37.74 11.90 12.35
C GLY A 17 38.80 10.93 12.92
N LYS A 18 39.86 11.43 13.61
CA LYS A 18 40.90 10.58 14.22
C LYS A 18 40.42 9.93 15.50
N GLU A 19 39.65 10.64 16.31
CA GLU A 19 39.04 10.11 17.52
C GLU A 19 38.03 9.02 17.21
N PHE A 20 37.21 9.22 16.18
CA PHE A 20 36.26 8.23 15.69
C PHE A 20 36.96 6.96 15.17
N PHE A 21 38.01 7.10 14.36
CA PHE A 21 38.78 5.95 13.87
C PHE A 21 39.53 5.19 14.98
N ALA A 22 40.03 5.89 15.96
CA ALA A 22 40.67 5.26 17.12
C ALA A 22 39.66 4.42 17.93
N TRP A 23 38.46 4.96 18.13
CA TRP A 23 37.37 4.23 18.79
C TRP A 23 36.91 3.02 17.97
N LEU A 24 36.74 3.16 16.66
CA LEU A 24 36.32 2.08 15.74
C LEU A 24 37.32 0.92 15.78
N LYS A 25 38.62 1.22 15.73
CA LYS A 25 39.69 0.21 15.85
C LYS A 25 39.61 -0.55 17.15
N THR A 26 39.39 0.14 18.26
CA THR A 26 39.24 -0.45 19.58
C THR A 26 37.99 -1.33 19.66
N ALA A 27 36.85 -0.87 19.08
CA ALA A 27 35.62 -1.64 19.06
C ALA A 27 35.75 -2.94 18.26
N VAL A 28 36.48 -2.94 17.14
CA VAL A 28 36.77 -4.14 16.33
C VAL A 28 37.64 -5.12 17.13
N GLU A 29 38.67 -4.64 17.82
CA GLU A 29 39.53 -5.49 18.67
C GLU A 29 38.77 -6.13 19.85
N PHE A 30 37.73 -5.47 20.38
CA PHE A 30 36.84 -6.03 21.41
C PHE A 30 35.88 -7.06 20.84
N ALA A 31 35.32 -6.83 19.65
CA ALA A 31 34.43 -7.76 18.97
C ALA A 31 35.15 -9.11 18.67
N ASP A 32 36.41 -9.05 18.21
CA ASP A 32 37.22 -10.25 17.94
C ASP A 32 37.50 -11.08 19.19
N ARG A 33 37.44 -10.47 20.38
CA ARG A 33 37.64 -11.17 21.67
C ARG A 33 36.34 -11.61 22.33
N GLY A 34 35.18 -11.27 21.74
CA GLY A 34 33.88 -11.57 22.34
C GLY A 34 33.57 -10.76 23.61
N GLU A 35 34.28 -9.64 23.84
CA GLU A 35 34.12 -8.77 25.00
C GLU A 35 33.24 -7.55 24.66
N ASN A 36 32.46 -7.08 25.64
CA ASN A 36 31.59 -5.93 25.44
C ASN A 36 32.38 -4.60 25.64
N PRO A 37 32.51 -3.72 24.65
CA PRO A 37 33.33 -2.49 24.76
C PRO A 37 32.80 -1.49 25.80
N HIS A 38 31.61 -1.66 26.34
CA HIS A 38 31.02 -0.79 27.37
C HIS A 38 31.44 -1.12 28.80
N GLU A 39 32.19 -2.20 29.05
CA GLU A 39 32.70 -2.56 30.36
C GLU A 39 34.11 -2.02 30.65
N SER A 40 34.70 -1.22 29.78
CA SER A 40 36.03 -0.64 29.97
C SER A 40 35.99 0.65 30.81
N PRO A 41 36.92 0.86 31.80
CA PRO A 41 36.80 1.92 32.83
C PRO A 41 37.20 3.34 32.40
N MET A 42 37.16 3.69 31.12
CA MET A 42 37.70 4.95 30.61
C MET A 42 36.70 5.97 30.07
N VAL A 43 35.40 5.89 30.40
CA VAL A 43 34.47 6.97 30.09
C VAL A 43 33.93 7.59 31.38
N LYS A 44 34.63 8.59 31.91
CA LYS A 44 34.09 9.47 32.94
C LYS A 44 33.17 10.50 32.32
N THR A 45 31.88 10.23 32.28
CA THR A 45 30.85 11.24 32.02
C THR A 45 30.55 12.01 33.30
N LYS A 46 30.50 13.36 33.21
CA LYS A 46 30.05 14.22 34.32
C LYS A 46 28.58 13.95 34.62
N PRO A 47 28.16 13.96 35.90
CA PRO A 47 26.78 13.72 36.28
C PRO A 47 25.89 14.90 35.83
N ILE A 48 24.83 14.61 35.08
CA ILE A 48 23.74 15.54 34.83
C ILE A 48 22.77 15.43 36.01
N GLU A 49 22.45 16.56 36.66
CA GLU A 49 21.48 16.64 37.76
C GLU A 49 20.10 16.10 37.30
N ARG A 50 19.60 15.13 38.02
CA ARG A 50 18.25 14.59 37.83
C ARG A 50 17.21 15.58 38.28
N VAL A 51 16.44 16.12 37.35
CA VAL A 51 15.13 16.74 37.63
C VAL A 51 14.18 15.58 38.00
N LYS A 52 13.60 15.67 39.21
CA LYS A 52 12.58 14.72 39.68
C LYS A 52 11.34 14.82 38.77
N GLN A 53 11.13 13.82 37.94
CA GLN A 53 9.84 13.58 37.30
C GLN A 53 9.00 12.73 38.26
N THR A 54 7.81 13.24 38.59
CA THR A 54 6.75 12.51 39.28
C THR A 54 6.28 11.36 38.37
N GLU A 55 6.26 10.15 38.91
CA GLU A 55 5.68 8.98 38.24
C GLU A 55 4.21 9.24 37.86
N PRO A 56 3.81 8.98 36.60
CA PRO A 56 2.39 8.95 36.27
C PRO A 56 1.77 7.66 36.81
N GLU A 57 0.60 7.79 37.44
CA GLU A 57 -0.22 6.67 37.92
C GLU A 57 -0.45 5.63 36.80
N PRO A 58 -0.52 4.32 37.16
CA PRO A 58 -0.74 3.28 36.18
C PRO A 58 -2.13 3.43 35.55
N ARG A 59 -2.15 3.75 34.26
CA ARG A 59 -3.38 3.70 33.47
C ARG A 59 -3.81 2.23 33.37
N HIS A 60 -4.97 1.93 33.95
CA HIS A 60 -5.65 0.66 33.75
C HIS A 60 -5.86 0.46 32.23
N LEU A 61 -5.24 -0.60 31.68
CA LEU A 61 -5.59 -1.11 30.36
C LEU A 61 -7.05 -1.60 30.43
N PRO A 62 -7.92 -1.22 29.48
CA PRO A 62 -9.25 -1.76 29.45
C PRO A 62 -9.18 -3.27 29.21
N VAL A 63 -9.82 -4.02 30.09
CA VAL A 63 -10.06 -5.46 29.95
C VAL A 63 -10.77 -5.67 28.62
N LEU A 64 -10.33 -6.67 27.84
CA LEU A 64 -11.02 -7.14 26.64
C LEU A 64 -12.44 -7.61 27.04
N GLY A 65 -13.40 -6.71 26.94
CA GLY A 65 -14.83 -6.98 27.09
C GLY A 65 -15.54 -6.23 25.99
N ASP A 66 -16.23 -6.96 25.16
CA ASP A 66 -17.14 -6.57 24.09
C ASP A 66 -16.52 -5.93 22.84
N PRO A 67 -17.02 -6.32 21.65
CA PRO A 67 -16.59 -5.70 20.41
C PRO A 67 -16.87 -4.20 20.52
N VAL A 68 -15.82 -3.40 20.50
CA VAL A 68 -15.97 -1.97 20.23
C VAL A 68 -16.69 -1.90 18.89
N HIS A 69 -18.00 -1.72 18.94
CA HIS A 69 -18.70 -1.09 17.85
C HIS A 69 -17.98 0.23 17.66
N VAL A 70 -17.08 0.29 16.68
CA VAL A 70 -16.79 1.55 16.02
C VAL A 70 -18.17 1.97 15.54
N ASN A 71 -18.77 2.90 16.26
CA ASN A 71 -19.94 3.60 15.78
C ASN A 71 -19.48 4.34 14.53
N ASP A 72 -19.56 3.67 13.37
CA ASP A 72 -19.73 4.32 12.06
C ASP A 72 -21.15 4.91 11.96
N SER A 73 -21.76 5.22 13.08
CA SER A 73 -22.98 6.03 13.18
C SER A 73 -22.67 7.51 13.26
N ASP A 74 -21.68 7.99 12.53
CA ASP A 74 -21.86 9.24 11.86
C ASP A 74 -22.76 8.93 10.66
N ASP A 75 -24.06 8.75 10.94
CA ASP A 75 -25.12 9.07 10.02
C ASP A 75 -24.89 10.53 9.60
N PHE A 76 -24.02 10.71 8.60
CA PHE A 76 -23.90 11.94 7.87
C PHE A 76 -25.22 12.04 7.07
N GLU A 77 -26.30 12.38 7.80
CA GLU A 77 -27.50 12.89 7.15
C GLU A 77 -27.03 14.09 6.33
N ARG A 78 -26.85 13.86 5.03
CA ARG A 78 -26.71 15.01 4.12
C ARG A 78 -27.89 15.94 4.41
N PRO A 79 -27.64 17.21 4.75
CA PRO A 79 -28.73 18.13 4.92
C PRO A 79 -29.57 18.08 3.64
N ARG A 80 -30.78 17.54 3.74
CA ARG A 80 -31.78 17.56 2.66
C ARG A 80 -32.20 19.01 2.51
N SER A 81 -31.35 19.84 1.91
CA SER A 81 -31.72 21.21 1.62
C SER A 81 -32.76 21.22 0.52
N ALA A 82 -33.70 22.16 0.60
CA ALA A 82 -34.74 22.42 -0.41
C ALA A 82 -34.16 22.71 -1.82
N VAL A 83 -32.86 22.70 -1.98
CA VAL A 83 -32.12 23.03 -3.20
C VAL A 83 -31.93 21.80 -4.12
N GLN A 84 -32.16 20.55 -3.60
CA GLN A 84 -31.98 19.34 -4.41
C GLN A 84 -33.31 18.86 -5.03
N ASP A 85 -33.67 19.42 -6.18
CA ASP A 85 -34.81 18.93 -6.96
C ASP A 85 -34.41 17.65 -7.74
N PRO A 86 -35.13 16.53 -7.57
CA PRO A 86 -34.88 15.30 -8.31
C PRO A 86 -34.88 15.46 -9.84
N SER A 87 -35.59 16.48 -10.38
CA SER A 87 -35.64 16.77 -11.82
C SER A 87 -34.35 17.38 -12.37
N TYR A 88 -33.44 17.90 -11.52
CA TYR A 88 -32.21 18.48 -12.01
C TYR A 88 -31.27 17.40 -12.59
N PRO A 89 -30.60 17.69 -13.72
CA PRO A 89 -29.64 16.75 -14.32
C PRO A 89 -28.35 16.60 -13.56
N PHE A 90 -28.20 17.30 -12.43
CA PHE A 90 -27.06 17.23 -11.50
C PHE A 90 -27.52 17.40 -10.05
N ILE A 91 -26.60 17.08 -9.12
CA ILE A 91 -26.76 17.24 -7.68
C ILE A 91 -25.71 18.23 -7.20
N PHE A 92 -26.08 19.17 -6.35
CA PHE A 92 -25.13 20.03 -5.65
C PHE A 92 -24.43 19.22 -4.55
N LEU A 93 -23.11 19.24 -4.52
CA LEU A 93 -22.32 18.60 -3.45
C LEU A 93 -21.77 19.61 -2.44
N GLY A 94 -21.73 20.89 -2.82
CA GLY A 94 -21.21 21.97 -2.00
C GLY A 94 -19.97 22.64 -2.60
N TYR A 95 -19.12 23.20 -1.76
CA TYR A 95 -17.91 23.89 -2.20
C TYR A 95 -16.69 23.51 -1.35
N GLU A 96 -15.51 23.73 -1.90
CA GLU A 96 -14.21 23.58 -1.23
C GLU A 96 -13.41 24.86 -1.40
N LYS A 97 -12.66 25.27 -0.35
CA LYS A 97 -11.76 26.42 -0.41
C LYS A 97 -10.47 26.01 -1.11
N ALA A 98 -10.16 26.63 -2.24
CA ALA A 98 -8.88 26.44 -2.92
C ALA A 98 -7.74 27.19 -2.19
N GLY A 99 -6.51 26.70 -2.36
CA GLY A 99 -5.33 27.23 -1.67
C GLY A 99 -4.96 28.69 -2.04
N ASN A 100 -5.46 29.19 -3.18
CA ASN A 100 -5.31 30.59 -3.62
C ASN A 100 -6.40 31.54 -3.10
N GLY A 101 -7.30 31.06 -2.24
CA GLY A 101 -8.44 31.80 -1.71
C GLY A 101 -9.71 31.76 -2.58
N ASP A 102 -9.65 31.16 -3.78
CA ASP A 102 -10.83 30.90 -4.62
C ASP A 102 -11.69 29.78 -4.02
N CYS A 103 -12.94 29.66 -4.48
CA CYS A 103 -13.80 28.52 -4.17
C CYS A 103 -13.91 27.59 -5.38
N LEU A 104 -13.90 26.28 -5.12
CA LEU A 104 -14.17 25.24 -6.08
C LEU A 104 -15.53 24.64 -5.75
N PHE A 105 -16.46 24.69 -6.68
CA PHE A 105 -17.81 24.20 -6.51
C PHE A 105 -17.94 22.79 -7.08
N TRP A 106 -18.55 21.89 -6.30
CA TRP A 106 -18.66 20.47 -6.59
C TRP A 106 -20.09 20.11 -6.97
N PHE A 107 -20.22 19.40 -8.10
CA PHE A 107 -21.48 18.90 -8.62
C PHE A 107 -21.34 17.42 -8.98
N TYR A 108 -22.43 16.67 -8.88
CA TYR A 108 -22.50 15.32 -9.42
C TYR A 108 -23.42 15.31 -10.64
N SER A 109 -22.88 15.05 -11.82
CA SER A 109 -23.65 14.93 -13.06
C SER A 109 -24.39 13.59 -13.08
N LYS A 110 -25.73 13.61 -13.09
CA LYS A 110 -26.54 12.39 -13.19
C LYS A 110 -26.40 11.71 -14.54
N VAL A 111 -26.16 12.49 -15.62
CA VAL A 111 -25.98 11.97 -16.97
C VAL A 111 -24.65 11.24 -17.12
N ARG A 112 -23.58 11.81 -16.57
CA ARG A 112 -22.22 11.21 -16.63
C ARG A 112 -21.93 10.29 -15.47
N GLN A 113 -22.73 10.35 -14.41
CA GLN A 113 -22.54 9.63 -13.14
C GLN A 113 -21.16 9.87 -12.53
N MET A 114 -20.69 11.12 -12.60
CA MET A 114 -19.37 11.51 -12.06
C MET A 114 -19.41 12.91 -11.47
N THR A 115 -18.49 13.18 -10.57
CA THR A 115 -18.31 14.53 -10.02
C THR A 115 -17.68 15.46 -11.04
N MET A 116 -18.04 16.73 -10.92
CA MET A 116 -17.51 17.82 -11.72
C MET A 116 -17.19 18.98 -10.78
N THR A 117 -16.05 19.59 -10.99
CA THR A 117 -15.65 20.78 -10.22
C THR A 117 -15.60 22.01 -11.13
N MET A 118 -16.09 23.13 -10.64
CA MET A 118 -16.09 24.38 -11.38
C MET A 118 -15.64 25.54 -10.49
N THR A 119 -14.73 26.36 -11.01
CA THR A 119 -14.48 27.71 -10.46
C THR A 119 -15.55 28.68 -10.99
N PRO A 120 -15.78 29.84 -10.36
CA PRO A 120 -16.70 30.85 -10.89
C PRO A 120 -16.40 31.22 -12.35
N ARG A 121 -15.13 31.32 -12.73
CA ARG A 121 -14.70 31.60 -14.11
C ARG A 121 -15.10 30.51 -15.11
N ALA A 122 -15.17 29.25 -14.66
CA ALA A 122 -15.57 28.12 -15.49
C ALA A 122 -17.10 28.00 -15.63
N MET A 123 -17.91 28.72 -14.86
CA MET A 123 -19.38 28.69 -14.91
C MET A 123 -19.98 29.57 -16.01
N GLY A 124 -19.20 30.00 -17.00
CA GLY A 124 -19.71 30.60 -18.21
C GLY A 124 -20.55 29.64 -19.06
N LYS A 125 -21.11 30.11 -20.20
CA LYS A 125 -22.02 29.34 -21.07
C LYS A 125 -21.50 27.91 -21.37
N SER A 126 -20.22 27.76 -21.72
CA SER A 126 -19.62 26.45 -22.03
C SER A 126 -19.59 25.52 -20.82
N GLY A 127 -19.29 26.04 -19.63
CA GLY A 127 -19.32 25.28 -18.39
C GLY A 127 -20.73 24.86 -18.00
N LEU A 128 -21.69 25.73 -18.13
CA LEU A 128 -23.12 25.42 -17.90
C LEU A 128 -23.58 24.26 -18.77
N LEU A 129 -23.18 24.23 -20.05
CA LEU A 129 -23.53 23.16 -21.00
C LEU A 129 -22.81 21.82 -20.66
N LEU A 130 -21.70 21.85 -19.93
CA LEU A 130 -21.10 20.64 -19.40
C LEU A 130 -21.92 20.06 -18.24
N LEU A 131 -22.58 20.91 -17.46
CA LEU A 131 -23.34 20.49 -16.27
C LEU A 131 -24.77 20.04 -16.63
N ALA A 132 -25.44 20.77 -17.54
CA ALA A 132 -26.81 20.47 -17.97
C ALA A 132 -27.05 20.84 -19.46
N PRO A 133 -28.05 20.20 -20.13
CA PRO A 133 -28.42 20.53 -21.51
C PRO A 133 -28.89 21.98 -21.65
N MET A 134 -28.74 22.54 -22.85
CA MET A 134 -29.16 23.90 -23.20
C MET A 134 -30.62 24.18 -22.80
N ALA A 135 -31.52 23.26 -23.12
CA ALA A 135 -32.95 23.38 -22.82
C ALA A 135 -33.26 23.57 -21.34
N PHE A 136 -32.46 22.95 -20.44
CA PHE A 136 -32.58 23.16 -18.99
C PHE A 136 -32.29 24.60 -18.61
N TRP A 137 -31.24 25.18 -19.16
CA TRP A 137 -30.81 26.54 -18.85
C TRP A 137 -31.74 27.58 -19.51
N GLU A 138 -32.16 27.36 -20.73
CA GLU A 138 -33.12 28.24 -21.44
C GLU A 138 -34.46 28.31 -20.73
N HIS A 139 -34.96 27.20 -20.20
CA HIS A 139 -36.18 27.17 -19.42
C HIS A 139 -36.04 27.94 -18.10
N ARG A 140 -34.88 27.81 -17.43
CA ARG A 140 -34.70 28.37 -16.09
C ARG A 140 -34.18 29.81 -16.08
N TYR A 141 -33.30 30.16 -17.03
CA TYR A 141 -32.66 31.48 -17.15
C TYR A 141 -32.70 31.96 -18.63
N PRO A 142 -33.90 32.24 -19.16
CA PRO A 142 -34.04 32.67 -20.54
C PRO A 142 -33.48 34.08 -20.74
N ARG A 143 -32.72 34.26 -21.82
CA ARG A 143 -32.30 35.57 -22.30
C ARG A 143 -32.42 35.56 -23.81
N ARG A 144 -33.07 36.55 -24.43
CA ARG A 144 -33.38 36.64 -25.88
C ARG A 144 -32.47 35.77 -26.78
N GLY A 145 -32.92 34.55 -27.12
CA GLY A 145 -32.19 33.58 -27.95
C GLY A 145 -30.91 32.99 -27.30
N ASN A 146 -30.76 33.11 -26.01
CA ASN A 146 -29.59 32.63 -25.26
C ASN A 146 -29.94 32.33 -23.80
N ILE A 147 -28.93 31.93 -23.02
CA ILE A 147 -28.98 31.72 -21.58
C ILE A 147 -28.45 32.96 -20.87
N ASP A 148 -29.06 33.37 -19.77
CA ASP A 148 -28.46 34.31 -18.82
C ASP A 148 -27.45 33.57 -17.93
N ALA A 149 -26.22 33.56 -18.40
CA ALA A 149 -25.13 32.82 -17.73
C ALA A 149 -24.78 33.41 -16.36
N ASP A 150 -24.93 34.72 -16.17
CA ASP A 150 -24.61 35.38 -14.91
C ASP A 150 -25.65 35.03 -13.84
N MET A 151 -26.92 34.99 -14.19
CA MET A 151 -27.99 34.55 -13.29
C MET A 151 -27.85 33.05 -12.95
N ALA A 152 -27.53 32.23 -13.93
CA ALA A 152 -27.28 30.81 -13.71
C ALA A 152 -26.07 30.57 -12.81
N MET A 153 -24.97 31.28 -13.02
CA MET A 153 -23.76 31.22 -12.17
C MET A 153 -24.08 31.64 -10.74
N ASN A 154 -24.77 32.76 -10.54
CA ASN A 154 -25.14 33.22 -9.21
C ASN A 154 -26.00 32.17 -8.47
N TRP A 155 -26.97 31.56 -9.15
CA TRP A 155 -27.78 30.51 -8.58
C TRP A 155 -26.94 29.27 -8.19
N LEU A 156 -26.01 28.82 -9.05
CA LEU A 156 -25.13 27.69 -8.76
C LEU A 156 -24.26 27.96 -7.52
N ILE A 157 -23.69 29.16 -7.42
CA ILE A 157 -22.86 29.57 -6.27
C ILE A 157 -23.69 29.60 -4.98
N GLN A 158 -24.86 30.24 -4.99
CA GLN A 158 -25.70 30.35 -3.80
C GLN A 158 -26.20 28.97 -3.35
N SER A 159 -26.69 28.16 -4.28
CA SER A 159 -27.15 26.81 -3.96
C SER A 159 -26.04 25.91 -3.39
N SER A 160 -24.81 26.06 -3.89
CA SER A 160 -23.66 25.32 -3.33
C SER A 160 -23.28 25.82 -1.94
N ASN A 161 -23.40 27.15 -1.68
CA ASN A 161 -23.15 27.72 -0.36
C ASN A 161 -24.19 27.25 0.67
N ASP A 162 -25.46 27.08 0.25
CA ASP A 162 -26.54 26.57 1.12
C ASP A 162 -26.29 25.10 1.52
N ILE A 163 -25.63 24.30 0.66
CA ILE A 163 -25.20 22.93 0.98
C ILE A 163 -24.03 22.93 1.97
N GLY A 164 -23.11 23.90 1.85
CA GLY A 164 -21.93 24.04 2.69
C GLY A 164 -20.65 23.41 2.09
N MET A 165 -19.68 23.18 2.97
CA MET A 165 -18.39 22.63 2.55
C MET A 165 -18.51 21.14 2.17
N PHE A 166 -17.89 20.79 1.03
CA PHE A 166 -17.81 19.41 0.57
C PHE A 166 -16.49 18.76 1.01
N ASP A 167 -16.54 17.54 1.53
CA ASP A 167 -15.38 16.72 1.83
C ASP A 167 -15.14 15.71 0.68
N PRO A 168 -14.10 15.89 -0.15
CA PRO A 168 -13.79 14.95 -1.22
C PRO A 168 -13.44 13.53 -0.73
N SER A 169 -13.20 13.32 0.55
CA SER A 169 -12.91 12.00 1.11
C SER A 169 -14.09 11.02 1.05
N VAL A 170 -15.30 11.54 0.80
CA VAL A 170 -16.49 10.70 0.58
C VAL A 170 -16.57 10.09 -0.83
N LEU A 171 -15.68 10.51 -1.75
CA LEU A 171 -15.62 9.94 -3.09
C LEU A 171 -15.09 8.50 -3.05
N ARG A 172 -15.78 7.61 -3.75
CA ARG A 172 -15.43 6.19 -3.87
C ARG A 172 -15.29 5.83 -5.35
N GLY A 173 -14.10 5.43 -5.73
CA GLY A 173 -13.81 4.82 -7.03
C GLY A 173 -14.01 3.30 -7.00
N ARG A 174 -13.45 2.62 -8.00
CA ARG A 174 -13.52 1.15 -8.11
C ARG A 174 -12.86 0.46 -6.93
N GLY A 175 -13.37 -0.71 -6.60
CA GLY A 175 -12.80 -1.49 -5.50
C GLY A 175 -13.84 -1.97 -4.51
N CYS A 176 -13.38 -2.41 -3.36
CA CYS A 176 -14.19 -2.93 -2.28
C CYS A 176 -14.29 -1.92 -1.14
N TRP A 177 -15.50 -1.64 -0.64
CA TRP A 177 -15.77 -0.62 0.36
C TRP A 177 -16.71 -1.12 1.44
N TYR A 178 -16.63 -0.54 2.64
CA TYR A 178 -17.72 -0.62 3.61
C TYR A 178 -18.66 0.57 3.43
N ASP A 179 -19.97 0.30 3.39
CA ASP A 179 -21.00 1.30 3.32
C ASP A 179 -22.26 0.80 4.05
N GLY A 180 -22.70 1.52 5.08
CA GLY A 180 -23.84 1.13 5.91
C GLY A 180 -23.69 -0.26 6.55
N GLY A 181 -22.49 -0.63 7.00
CA GLY A 181 -22.19 -1.94 7.60
C GLY A 181 -22.13 -3.11 6.61
N ARG A 182 -22.25 -2.86 5.30
CA ARG A 182 -22.20 -3.86 4.23
C ARG A 182 -20.97 -3.72 3.35
N VAL A 183 -20.56 -4.84 2.75
CA VAL A 183 -19.51 -4.85 1.73
C VAL A 183 -20.12 -4.44 0.40
N VAL A 184 -19.59 -3.37 -0.18
CA VAL A 184 -19.97 -2.82 -1.48
C VAL A 184 -18.79 -2.95 -2.43
N ILE A 185 -19.01 -3.62 -3.56
CA ILE A 185 -18.02 -3.69 -4.66
C ILE A 185 -18.41 -2.67 -5.72
N HIS A 186 -17.55 -1.69 -5.93
CA HIS A 186 -17.69 -0.76 -7.05
C HIS A 186 -17.03 -1.34 -8.30
N ALA A 187 -17.86 -1.87 -9.20
CA ALA A 187 -17.41 -2.55 -10.42
C ALA A 187 -17.06 -1.58 -11.58
N GLY A 188 -17.13 -0.27 -11.34
CA GLY A 188 -16.87 0.80 -12.31
C GLY A 188 -18.14 1.42 -12.87
N SER A 189 -19.06 0.65 -13.44
CA SER A 189 -20.35 1.11 -13.99
C SER A 189 -21.55 0.89 -13.07
N HIS A 190 -21.39 0.03 -12.06
CA HIS A 190 -22.44 -0.34 -11.10
C HIS A 190 -21.83 -0.81 -9.80
N LEU A 191 -22.66 -0.93 -8.78
CA LEU A 191 -22.27 -1.49 -7.47
C LEU A 191 -22.78 -2.93 -7.36
N ILE A 192 -22.06 -3.75 -6.60
CA ILE A 192 -22.50 -5.10 -6.21
C ILE A 192 -22.58 -5.11 -4.70
N VAL A 193 -23.80 -5.31 -4.15
CA VAL A 193 -24.08 -5.40 -2.73
C VAL A 193 -24.83 -6.71 -2.48
N ASP A 194 -24.33 -7.52 -1.55
CA ASP A 194 -24.93 -8.82 -1.23
C ASP A 194 -25.17 -9.71 -2.48
N GLY A 195 -24.23 -9.64 -3.44
CA GLY A 195 -24.28 -10.39 -4.70
C GLY A 195 -25.27 -9.84 -5.75
N LYS A 196 -25.92 -8.71 -5.50
CA LYS A 196 -26.87 -8.07 -6.41
C LYS A 196 -26.29 -6.80 -7.00
N GLY A 197 -26.56 -6.55 -8.29
CA GLY A 197 -26.20 -5.31 -8.96
C GLY A 197 -27.13 -4.14 -8.55
N HIS A 198 -26.53 -2.97 -8.35
CA HIS A 198 -27.22 -1.72 -8.01
C HIS A 198 -26.60 -0.59 -8.84
N ASP A 199 -27.39 0.47 -9.06
CA ASP A 199 -26.89 1.70 -9.66
C ASP A 199 -25.88 2.40 -8.74
N LEU A 200 -25.03 3.27 -9.31
CA LEU A 200 -24.02 4.03 -8.57
C LEU A 200 -24.61 4.99 -7.52
N GLN A 201 -25.89 5.32 -7.62
CA GLN A 201 -26.61 6.16 -6.66
C GLN A 201 -27.20 5.31 -5.54
N LEU A 202 -26.36 4.71 -4.70
CA LEU A 202 -26.80 4.19 -3.41
C LEU A 202 -27.17 5.37 -2.50
N ASN A 203 -28.25 5.21 -1.73
CA ASN A 203 -28.62 6.18 -0.69
C ASN A 203 -27.65 6.00 0.50
N SER A 204 -26.51 6.64 0.40
CA SER A 204 -25.41 6.56 1.38
C SER A 204 -24.72 7.90 1.55
N GLY A 205 -23.87 8.00 2.56
CA GLY A 205 -22.97 9.15 2.76
C GLY A 205 -21.88 9.30 1.69
N TYR A 206 -21.64 8.29 0.86
CA TYR A 206 -20.58 8.28 -0.14
C TYR A 206 -21.09 8.63 -1.53
N VAL A 207 -20.16 9.07 -2.39
CA VAL A 207 -20.40 9.38 -3.79
C VAL A 207 -19.63 8.40 -4.66
N TYR A 208 -20.36 7.56 -5.40
CA TYR A 208 -19.78 6.58 -6.31
C TYR A 208 -19.74 7.14 -7.71
N GLU A 209 -18.56 7.17 -8.33
CA GLU A 209 -18.36 7.74 -9.65
C GLU A 209 -18.28 6.66 -10.73
N HIS A 210 -18.90 6.90 -11.87
CA HIS A 210 -18.73 6.04 -13.04
C HIS A 210 -17.26 6.00 -13.45
N ARG A 211 -16.72 4.81 -13.58
CA ARG A 211 -15.34 4.53 -13.98
C ARG A 211 -15.31 3.39 -15.00
N ARG A 212 -14.16 3.19 -15.64
CA ARG A 212 -13.97 2.06 -16.54
C ARG A 212 -14.33 0.75 -15.82
N PRO A 213 -15.21 -0.10 -16.40
CA PRO A 213 -15.65 -1.33 -15.76
C PRO A 213 -14.50 -2.29 -15.43
N LEU A 214 -14.58 -2.94 -14.28
CA LEU A 214 -13.65 -4.01 -13.88
C LEU A 214 -13.91 -5.32 -14.64
N GLY A 215 -15.01 -5.42 -15.38
CA GLY A 215 -15.36 -6.61 -16.15
C GLY A 215 -15.76 -7.81 -15.28
N LEU A 216 -16.19 -7.56 -14.04
CA LEU A 216 -16.71 -8.61 -13.16
C LEU A 216 -17.96 -9.23 -13.77
N LYS A 217 -18.01 -10.55 -13.82
CA LYS A 217 -19.14 -11.30 -14.37
C LYS A 217 -19.98 -11.92 -13.25
N ALA A 218 -21.28 -11.97 -13.46
CA ALA A 218 -22.22 -12.69 -12.60
C ALA A 218 -22.10 -14.19 -12.82
N VAL A 219 -21.06 -14.81 -12.28
CA VAL A 219 -20.80 -16.26 -12.38
C VAL A 219 -20.96 -16.92 -11.01
N LYS A 220 -21.20 -18.24 -11.02
CA LYS A 220 -21.29 -19.02 -9.80
C LYS A 220 -19.95 -19.04 -9.06
N PRO A 221 -19.90 -18.66 -7.77
CA PRO A 221 -18.69 -18.75 -6.97
C PRO A 221 -18.08 -20.14 -6.98
N MET A 222 -16.75 -20.21 -7.01
CA MET A 222 -16.01 -21.46 -7.06
C MET A 222 -16.14 -22.25 -5.75
N GLY A 223 -16.24 -23.58 -5.84
CA GLY A 223 -16.24 -24.47 -4.68
C GLY A 223 -14.85 -24.68 -4.06
N ASN A 224 -14.79 -25.17 -2.81
CA ASN A 224 -13.52 -25.33 -2.06
C ASN A 224 -12.48 -26.20 -2.79
N SER A 225 -12.91 -27.36 -3.35
CA SER A 225 -11.98 -28.29 -4.02
C SER A 225 -11.33 -27.70 -5.27
N GLU A 226 -12.08 -26.91 -6.02
CA GLU A 226 -11.56 -26.25 -7.23
C GLU A 226 -10.69 -25.03 -6.85
N ALA A 227 -11.12 -24.22 -5.88
CA ALA A 227 -10.38 -23.04 -5.44
C ALA A 227 -9.01 -23.43 -4.83
N ARG A 228 -8.94 -24.58 -4.15
CA ARG A 228 -7.69 -25.14 -3.62
C ARG A 228 -6.63 -25.38 -4.69
N LYS A 229 -7.01 -25.66 -5.94
CA LYS A 229 -6.04 -25.87 -7.03
C LYS A 229 -5.12 -24.66 -7.22
N TYR A 230 -5.65 -23.45 -7.11
CA TYR A 230 -4.82 -22.25 -7.19
C TYR A 230 -3.78 -22.18 -6.06
N LEU A 231 -4.18 -22.49 -4.84
CA LEU A 231 -3.25 -22.57 -3.70
C LEU A 231 -2.14 -23.60 -3.96
N GLU A 232 -2.50 -24.79 -4.46
CA GLU A 232 -1.52 -25.83 -4.76
C GLU A 232 -0.57 -25.42 -5.90
N LEU A 233 -1.05 -24.70 -6.93
CA LEU A 233 -0.17 -24.14 -7.96
C LEU A 233 0.85 -23.15 -7.36
N CYS A 234 0.41 -22.24 -6.49
CA CYS A 234 1.32 -21.29 -5.83
C CYS A 234 2.37 -22.02 -4.97
N LYS A 235 2.00 -23.09 -4.27
CA LYS A 235 2.91 -23.88 -3.42
C LYS A 235 3.97 -24.65 -4.21
N GLN A 236 3.70 -25.00 -5.47
CA GLN A 236 4.62 -25.77 -6.32
C GLN A 236 5.80 -24.97 -6.86
N MET A 237 5.81 -23.65 -6.68
CA MET A 237 6.93 -22.80 -7.12
C MET A 237 8.15 -23.05 -6.24
N ASN A 238 9.35 -22.74 -6.77
CA ASN A 238 10.60 -23.00 -6.07
C ASN A 238 10.88 -21.90 -5.02
N TRP A 239 10.07 -21.88 -3.97
CA TRP A 239 10.23 -20.95 -2.86
C TRP A 239 11.38 -21.34 -1.94
N GLU A 240 12.02 -20.36 -1.32
CA GLU A 240 13.00 -20.57 -0.26
C GLU A 240 12.38 -21.29 0.95
N THR A 241 11.15 -20.92 1.31
CA THR A 241 10.37 -21.59 2.36
C THR A 241 8.98 -21.97 1.85
N GLY A 242 8.45 -23.11 2.31
CA GLY A 242 7.16 -23.62 1.85
C GLY A 242 5.96 -22.72 2.16
N VAL A 243 6.07 -21.83 3.15
CA VAL A 243 5.00 -20.92 3.52
C VAL A 243 4.76 -19.82 2.46
N MET A 244 5.77 -19.48 1.68
CA MET A 244 5.68 -18.38 0.69
C MET A 244 4.62 -18.62 -0.37
N GLY A 245 4.36 -19.89 -0.75
CA GLY A 245 3.27 -20.25 -1.66
C GLY A 245 1.88 -19.94 -1.09
N TYR A 246 1.68 -20.13 0.22
CA TYR A 246 0.45 -19.72 0.91
C TYR A 246 0.32 -18.21 0.93
N LEU A 247 1.42 -17.49 1.18
CA LEU A 247 1.43 -16.03 1.22
C LEU A 247 1.09 -15.43 -0.14
N LEU A 248 1.66 -15.96 -1.23
CA LEU A 248 1.32 -15.50 -2.58
C LEU A 248 -0.17 -15.71 -2.87
N ALA A 249 -0.66 -16.95 -2.69
CA ALA A 249 -2.05 -17.29 -2.98
C ALA A 249 -3.03 -16.45 -2.13
N GLY A 250 -2.73 -16.28 -0.84
CA GLY A 250 -3.54 -15.50 0.07
C GLY A 250 -3.56 -14.02 -0.28
N TRP A 251 -2.42 -13.46 -0.65
CA TRP A 251 -2.34 -12.05 -1.06
C TRP A 251 -3.18 -11.77 -2.31
N VAL A 252 -3.13 -12.62 -3.31
CA VAL A 252 -3.91 -12.45 -4.55
C VAL A 252 -5.41 -12.45 -4.28
N VAL A 253 -5.87 -13.25 -3.31
CA VAL A 253 -7.28 -13.28 -2.90
C VAL A 253 -7.66 -12.04 -2.08
N ILE A 254 -6.80 -11.59 -1.15
CA ILE A 254 -7.15 -10.49 -0.26
C ILE A 254 -6.97 -9.11 -0.90
N ALA A 255 -6.06 -8.98 -1.86
CA ALA A 255 -5.72 -7.71 -2.47
C ALA A 255 -6.92 -6.96 -3.11
N PRO A 256 -7.87 -7.61 -3.79
CA PRO A 256 -9.11 -6.97 -4.27
C PRO A 256 -9.98 -6.37 -3.15
N LEU A 257 -9.82 -6.82 -1.90
CA LEU A 257 -10.55 -6.34 -0.74
C LEU A 257 -9.82 -5.20 -0.01
N CYS A 258 -8.76 -4.63 -0.59
CA CYS A 258 -7.87 -3.64 0.04
C CYS A 258 -8.59 -2.41 0.62
N GLY A 259 -9.72 -2.00 0.05
CA GLY A 259 -10.48 -0.83 0.52
C GLY A 259 -11.14 -1.03 1.89
N ILE A 260 -11.41 -2.29 2.29
CA ILE A 260 -12.03 -2.64 3.58
C ILE A 260 -11.05 -3.19 4.61
N LEU A 261 -9.76 -3.33 4.25
CA LEU A 261 -8.72 -3.76 5.19
C LEU A 261 -8.27 -2.59 6.07
N SER A 262 -8.11 -2.83 7.36
CA SER A 262 -7.46 -1.91 8.29
C SER A 262 -5.96 -1.82 8.05
N TRP A 263 -5.34 -2.96 7.79
CA TRP A 263 -3.95 -3.08 7.34
C TRP A 263 -3.89 -3.75 5.96
N ARG A 264 -3.17 -3.14 5.01
CA ARG A 264 -3.00 -3.62 3.64
C ARG A 264 -1.60 -4.19 3.47
N PRO A 265 -1.48 -5.52 3.41
CA PRO A 265 -0.19 -6.17 3.31
C PRO A 265 0.44 -5.93 1.93
N HIS A 266 1.74 -5.71 1.92
CA HIS A 266 2.54 -5.60 0.71
C HIS A 266 3.46 -6.82 0.57
N LEU A 267 3.63 -7.31 -0.65
CA LEU A 267 4.56 -8.39 -0.97
C LEU A 267 5.62 -7.92 -1.95
N TRP A 268 6.83 -8.43 -1.77
CA TRP A 268 7.91 -8.24 -2.73
C TRP A 268 8.52 -9.59 -3.10
N MET A 269 8.32 -10.02 -4.35
CA MET A 269 8.89 -11.26 -4.86
C MET A 269 10.28 -11.00 -5.41
N ILE A 270 11.29 -11.73 -4.91
CA ILE A 270 12.67 -11.62 -5.35
C ILE A 270 13.23 -12.97 -5.80
N GLY A 271 14.35 -12.94 -6.48
CA GLY A 271 15.10 -14.12 -6.87
C GLY A 271 16.00 -13.88 -8.08
N PRO A 272 16.97 -14.75 -8.33
CA PRO A 272 17.89 -14.64 -9.46
C PRO A 272 17.18 -14.55 -10.82
N ALA A 273 17.89 -14.18 -11.85
CA ALA A 273 17.37 -14.25 -13.21
C ALA A 273 16.99 -15.70 -13.60
N ALA A 274 15.96 -15.85 -14.41
CA ALA A 274 15.49 -17.12 -14.97
C ALA A 274 14.95 -18.15 -13.94
N VAL A 275 14.48 -17.72 -12.76
CA VAL A 275 13.80 -18.61 -11.78
C VAL A 275 12.28 -18.62 -11.94
N GLY A 276 11.73 -17.93 -12.95
CA GLY A 276 10.29 -17.93 -13.24
C GLY A 276 9.51 -16.77 -12.64
N LYS A 277 10.17 -15.71 -12.12
CA LYS A 277 9.51 -14.52 -11.54
C LYS A 277 8.43 -13.95 -12.44
N SER A 278 8.78 -13.58 -13.68
CA SER A 278 7.82 -12.94 -14.59
C SER A 278 6.66 -13.86 -14.96
N THR A 279 6.89 -15.18 -15.05
CA THR A 279 5.80 -16.17 -15.25
C THR A 279 4.85 -16.19 -14.05
N ILE A 280 5.38 -16.20 -12.82
CA ILE A 280 4.57 -16.13 -11.59
C ILE A 280 3.81 -14.80 -11.55
N PHE A 281 4.48 -13.70 -11.83
CA PHE A 281 3.86 -12.37 -11.87
C PHE A 281 2.72 -12.31 -12.90
N GLU A 282 2.94 -12.81 -14.11
CA GLU A 282 1.95 -12.76 -15.19
C GLU A 282 0.75 -13.68 -14.91
N HIS A 283 0.99 -14.96 -14.62
CA HIS A 283 -0.06 -15.97 -14.57
C HIS A 283 -0.66 -16.18 -13.18
N LEU A 284 0.17 -16.20 -12.12
CA LEU A 284 -0.34 -16.43 -10.77
C LEU A 284 -0.81 -15.15 -10.06
N VAL A 285 -0.31 -13.97 -10.47
CA VAL A 285 -0.70 -12.71 -9.86
C VAL A 285 -1.57 -11.89 -10.80
N SER A 286 -1.03 -11.40 -11.89
CA SER A 286 -1.69 -10.45 -12.78
C SER A 286 -2.95 -11.02 -13.44
N GLN A 287 -2.89 -12.25 -13.94
CA GLN A 287 -4.04 -12.93 -14.55
C GLN A 287 -5.15 -13.19 -13.53
N MET A 288 -4.81 -13.64 -12.32
CA MET A 288 -5.78 -13.92 -11.26
C MET A 288 -6.49 -12.64 -10.74
N LEU A 289 -5.81 -11.52 -10.73
CA LEU A 289 -6.42 -10.21 -10.41
C LEU A 289 -7.29 -9.68 -11.56
N GLY A 290 -7.09 -10.14 -12.79
CA GLY A 290 -7.83 -9.63 -13.94
C GLY A 290 -7.73 -8.12 -14.09
N ASN A 291 -8.87 -7.43 -14.21
CA ASN A 291 -8.93 -5.96 -14.22
C ASN A 291 -9.00 -5.34 -12.80
N PHE A 292 -9.04 -6.16 -11.77
CA PHE A 292 -9.09 -5.70 -10.38
C PHE A 292 -7.70 -5.33 -9.87
N LYS A 293 -6.99 -4.51 -10.64
CA LYS A 293 -5.63 -4.05 -10.34
C LYS A 293 -5.27 -2.77 -11.09
N LEU A 294 -4.28 -2.07 -10.58
CA LEU A 294 -3.47 -1.11 -11.33
C LEU A 294 -2.10 -1.74 -11.57
N ALA A 295 -1.72 -1.92 -12.83
CA ALA A 295 -0.40 -2.42 -13.21
C ALA A 295 0.52 -1.27 -13.60
N GLY A 296 1.71 -1.20 -12.99
CA GLY A 296 2.79 -0.27 -13.35
C GLY A 296 3.85 -0.94 -14.22
N GLN A 297 4.59 -0.13 -14.95
CA GLN A 297 5.71 -0.58 -15.80
C GLN A 297 7.03 -0.44 -15.03
N GLY A 298 7.28 -1.26 -14.02
CA GLY A 298 8.52 -1.27 -13.24
C GLY A 298 9.02 0.13 -12.87
N MET A 299 10.31 0.36 -13.06
CA MET A 299 10.95 1.66 -12.83
C MET A 299 10.55 2.77 -13.83
N GLY A 300 9.80 2.47 -14.90
CA GLY A 300 9.20 3.48 -15.78
C GLY A 300 8.04 4.26 -15.15
N THR A 301 7.51 3.80 -13.99
CA THR A 301 6.37 4.43 -13.31
C THR A 301 6.84 5.36 -12.19
N THR A 302 6.27 6.57 -12.11
CA THR A 302 6.58 7.54 -11.04
C THR A 302 5.55 7.48 -9.91
N GLU A 303 5.92 7.96 -8.71
CA GLU A 303 4.99 8.10 -7.57
C GLU A 303 3.74 8.91 -7.97
N ALA A 304 3.94 10.03 -8.65
CA ALA A 304 2.83 10.89 -9.10
C ALA A 304 1.91 10.16 -10.09
N GLY A 305 2.48 9.35 -10.99
CA GLY A 305 1.71 8.54 -11.94
C GLY A 305 0.85 7.50 -11.23
N ILE A 306 1.39 6.78 -10.24
CA ILE A 306 0.65 5.81 -9.43
C ILE A 306 -0.51 6.50 -8.69
N ARG A 307 -0.21 7.60 -8.01
CA ARG A 307 -1.17 8.36 -7.22
C ARG A 307 -2.34 8.89 -8.07
N GLN A 308 -2.04 9.48 -9.23
CA GLN A 308 -3.06 9.99 -10.15
C GLN A 308 -3.89 8.87 -10.77
N SER A 309 -3.28 7.72 -11.05
CA SER A 309 -3.97 6.58 -11.66
C SER A 309 -4.88 5.85 -10.67
N LEU A 310 -4.49 5.75 -9.39
CA LEU A 310 -5.35 5.23 -8.34
C LEU A 310 -6.49 6.22 -8.02
N ALA A 311 -6.18 7.51 -7.91
CA ALA A 311 -7.15 8.54 -7.54
C ALA A 311 -8.00 8.12 -6.33
N SER A 312 -9.32 7.91 -6.53
CA SER A 312 -10.27 7.44 -5.52
C SER A 312 -10.49 5.91 -5.54
N ASP A 313 -9.79 5.17 -6.38
CA ASP A 313 -9.92 3.71 -6.48
C ASP A 313 -9.25 3.00 -5.29
N ALA A 314 -9.83 1.88 -4.86
CA ALA A 314 -9.24 0.92 -3.93
C ALA A 314 -8.87 -0.36 -4.69
N LEU A 315 -7.81 -0.30 -5.46
CA LEU A 315 -7.29 -1.39 -6.28
C LEU A 315 -5.87 -1.75 -5.87
N PRO A 316 -5.49 -3.05 -5.88
CA PRO A 316 -4.09 -3.42 -5.68
C PRO A 316 -3.21 -2.87 -6.80
N TYR A 317 -2.01 -2.43 -6.43
CA TYR A 317 -0.96 -2.04 -7.35
C TYR A 317 0.03 -3.18 -7.53
N ILE A 318 0.37 -3.50 -8.78
CA ILE A 318 1.38 -4.51 -9.10
C ILE A 318 2.41 -3.95 -10.08
N ALA A 319 3.69 -4.31 -9.90
CA ALA A 319 4.75 -3.97 -10.85
C ALA A 319 5.85 -5.05 -10.87
N ASP A 320 6.29 -5.41 -12.07
CA ASP A 320 7.48 -6.26 -12.30
C ASP A 320 8.69 -5.38 -12.61
N GLU A 321 9.89 -5.94 -12.53
CA GLU A 321 11.15 -5.27 -12.86
C GLU A 321 11.41 -3.97 -12.08
N MET A 322 11.22 -4.04 -10.74
CA MET A 322 11.47 -2.91 -9.83
C MET A 322 12.96 -2.79 -9.46
N ASP A 323 13.85 -3.10 -10.39
CA ASP A 323 15.31 -3.05 -10.21
C ASP A 323 15.86 -1.66 -10.47
N ALA A 324 16.27 -0.95 -9.41
CA ALA A 324 16.83 0.40 -9.47
C ALA A 324 18.37 0.32 -9.59
N THR A 325 18.88 0.23 -10.82
CA THR A 325 20.32 0.06 -11.09
C THR A 325 21.10 1.38 -11.20
N THR A 326 20.41 2.53 -11.21
CA THR A 326 21.03 3.86 -11.29
C THR A 326 20.69 4.70 -10.06
N ALA A 327 21.52 5.69 -9.72
CA ALA A 327 21.25 6.60 -8.60
C ALA A 327 19.89 7.33 -8.74
N SER A 328 19.54 7.76 -9.96
CA SER A 328 18.22 8.36 -10.24
C SER A 328 17.09 7.35 -10.03
N GLY A 329 17.28 6.09 -10.41
CA GLY A 329 16.32 5.02 -10.19
C GLY A 329 16.13 4.73 -8.70
N GLN A 330 17.19 4.71 -7.92
CA GLN A 330 17.14 4.52 -6.46
C GLN A 330 16.35 5.64 -5.77
N GLU A 331 16.60 6.90 -6.15
CA GLU A 331 15.84 8.04 -5.61
C GLU A 331 14.34 7.98 -6.01
N GLN A 332 14.05 7.55 -7.24
CA GLN A 332 12.67 7.32 -7.67
C GLN A 332 12.01 6.20 -6.88
N LEU A 333 12.68 5.07 -6.70
CA LEU A 333 12.17 3.94 -5.91
C LEU A 333 11.90 4.35 -4.47
N LYS A 334 12.79 5.12 -3.85
CA LYS A 334 12.60 5.67 -2.51
C LYS A 334 11.30 6.47 -2.40
N LYS A 335 11.02 7.37 -3.35
CA LYS A 335 9.76 8.14 -3.37
C LYS A 335 8.53 7.26 -3.54
N ILE A 336 8.63 6.21 -4.36
CA ILE A 336 7.56 5.22 -4.54
C ILE A 336 7.31 4.45 -3.24
N LEU A 337 8.36 3.98 -2.56
CA LEU A 337 8.23 3.28 -1.28
C LEU A 337 7.66 4.17 -0.18
N GLU A 338 8.07 5.44 -0.12
CA GLU A 338 7.46 6.43 0.79
C GLU A 338 5.95 6.56 0.57
N TYR A 339 5.50 6.57 -0.68
CA TYR A 339 4.08 6.59 -1.00
C TYR A 339 3.38 5.27 -0.59
N PHE A 340 3.97 4.12 -0.84
CA PHE A 340 3.41 2.82 -0.45
C PHE A 340 3.26 2.68 1.07
N ARG A 341 4.14 3.30 1.87
CA ARG A 341 3.97 3.34 3.34
C ARG A 341 2.64 3.96 3.75
N THR A 342 2.16 4.97 3.02
CA THR A 342 0.89 5.63 3.32
C THR A 342 -0.32 4.76 2.99
N MET A 343 -0.16 3.79 2.10
CA MET A 343 -1.23 2.88 1.69
C MET A 343 -1.49 1.74 2.67
N SER A 344 -0.51 1.39 3.53
CA SER A 344 -0.57 0.21 4.39
C SER A 344 -1.65 0.29 5.45
N THR A 345 -1.92 1.49 6.00
CA THR A 345 -2.83 1.68 7.15
C THR A 345 -4.02 2.54 6.81
N SER A 346 -5.17 2.25 7.46
CA SER A 346 -6.32 3.17 7.45
C SER A 346 -6.14 4.22 8.55
N GLY A 347 -6.49 5.48 8.26
CA GLY A 347 -6.38 6.58 9.23
C GLY A 347 -4.98 7.18 9.40
N GLY A 348 -3.99 6.77 8.56
CA GLY A 348 -2.69 7.42 8.49
C GLY A 348 -2.75 8.84 7.91
N PRO A 349 -1.65 9.61 7.98
CA PRO A 349 -1.60 10.94 7.39
C PRO A 349 -1.85 10.87 5.89
N LYS A 350 -2.84 11.64 5.42
CA LYS A 350 -3.16 11.72 3.98
C LYS A 350 -2.02 12.42 3.24
N THR A 351 -1.69 11.95 2.07
CA THR A 351 -0.72 12.64 1.21
C THR A 351 -1.36 13.91 0.67
N ILE A 352 -0.86 15.07 1.10
CA ILE A 352 -1.32 16.38 0.65
C ILE A 352 -0.33 16.89 -0.39
N LYS A 353 -0.76 17.11 -1.62
CA LYS A 353 0.08 17.72 -2.66
C LYS A 353 -0.67 18.83 -3.36
N GLY A 354 0.02 19.96 -3.59
CA GLY A 354 -0.53 21.07 -4.37
C GLY A 354 -0.86 20.62 -5.80
N SER A 355 -2.05 20.97 -6.28
CA SER A 355 -2.41 20.84 -7.70
C SER A 355 -2.00 22.09 -8.45
N GLY A 356 -1.81 21.98 -9.77
CA GLY A 356 -1.56 23.14 -10.64
C GLY A 356 -2.72 24.16 -10.63
N ALA A 357 -3.87 23.80 -10.08
CA ALA A 357 -5.03 24.68 -9.89
C ALA A 357 -5.06 25.39 -8.54
N GLY A 358 -3.99 25.30 -7.73
CA GLY A 358 -3.90 25.95 -6.42
C GLY A 358 -4.69 25.26 -5.30
N THR A 359 -5.27 24.09 -5.55
CA THR A 359 -5.94 23.25 -4.55
C THR A 359 -5.00 22.19 -4.01
N ALA A 360 -5.06 21.95 -2.69
CA ALA A 360 -4.35 20.82 -2.08
C ALA A 360 -5.19 19.56 -2.28
N ALA A 361 -4.80 18.71 -3.24
CA ALA A 361 -5.44 17.41 -3.41
C ALA A 361 -4.99 16.47 -2.29
N GLN A 362 -5.95 15.96 -1.51
CA GLN A 362 -5.73 14.93 -0.51
C GLN A 362 -5.99 13.57 -1.16
N TYR A 363 -5.02 12.66 -1.01
CA TYR A 363 -5.12 11.30 -1.52
C TYR A 363 -5.13 10.32 -0.35
N ASP A 364 -6.22 9.58 -0.19
CA ASP A 364 -6.34 8.44 0.72
C ASP A 364 -6.25 7.15 -0.10
N ALA A 365 -5.03 6.81 -0.52
CA ALA A 365 -4.82 5.64 -1.35
C ALA A 365 -4.94 4.36 -0.52
N LYS A 366 -5.87 3.49 -0.93
CA LYS A 366 -6.12 2.19 -0.31
C LYS A 366 -5.72 1.08 -1.27
N SER A 367 -4.47 0.63 -1.16
CA SER A 367 -3.94 -0.36 -2.09
C SER A 367 -3.03 -1.37 -1.38
N CYS A 368 -3.20 -2.65 -1.69
CA CYS A 368 -2.18 -3.67 -1.46
C CYS A 368 -1.17 -3.61 -2.60
N VAL A 369 0.12 -3.79 -2.31
CA VAL A 369 1.20 -3.67 -3.31
C VAL A 369 1.88 -5.01 -3.52
N PHE A 370 2.12 -5.38 -4.78
CA PHE A 370 2.95 -6.52 -5.16
C PHE A 370 4.05 -6.08 -6.12
N LEU A 371 5.30 -6.26 -5.71
CA LEU A 371 6.47 -5.93 -6.52
C LEU A 371 7.26 -7.18 -6.87
N SER A 372 7.98 -7.14 -7.99
CA SER A 372 8.91 -8.18 -8.40
C SER A 372 10.22 -7.57 -8.91
N SER A 373 11.36 -8.13 -8.50
CA SER A 373 12.71 -7.70 -8.88
C SER A 373 13.75 -8.80 -8.63
N ILE A 374 15.00 -8.53 -8.93
CA ILE A 374 16.11 -9.43 -8.57
C ILE A 374 16.38 -9.37 -7.08
N SER A 375 16.38 -8.17 -6.50
CA SER A 375 16.60 -7.92 -5.07
C SER A 375 15.59 -6.90 -4.53
N ALA A 376 15.34 -6.89 -3.23
CA ALA A 376 14.48 -5.91 -2.57
C ALA A 376 15.36 -4.97 -1.74
N PRO A 377 15.68 -3.76 -2.24
CA PRO A 377 16.53 -2.81 -1.52
C PRO A 377 15.72 -2.08 -0.43
N LEU A 378 15.29 -2.82 0.59
CA LEU A 378 14.53 -2.32 1.74
C LEU A 378 15.51 -1.82 2.82
N ALA A 379 16.12 -0.65 2.58
CA ALA A 379 17.09 -0.06 3.50
C ALA A 379 16.46 0.59 4.74
N VAL A 380 15.18 0.96 4.67
CA VAL A 380 14.48 1.65 5.76
C VAL A 380 13.63 0.66 6.54
N ARG A 381 13.82 0.57 7.86
CA ARG A 381 13.03 -0.32 8.75
C ARG A 381 11.52 -0.16 8.57
N ALA A 382 11.06 1.04 8.22
CA ALA A 382 9.65 1.28 7.93
C ALA A 382 9.15 0.56 6.67
N ASP A 383 10.00 0.29 5.69
CA ASP A 383 9.67 -0.48 4.48
C ASP A 383 9.74 -1.98 4.78
N VAL A 384 10.82 -2.44 5.42
CA VAL A 384 10.99 -3.83 5.89
C VAL A 384 9.74 -4.27 6.65
N SER A 385 9.23 -3.43 7.56
CA SER A 385 8.04 -3.77 8.37
C SER A 385 6.70 -3.75 7.61
N ARG A 386 6.68 -3.41 6.32
CA ARG A 386 5.46 -3.33 5.49
C ARG A 386 5.44 -4.29 4.32
N PHE A 387 6.60 -4.67 3.85
CA PHE A 387 6.76 -5.66 2.79
C PHE A 387 7.16 -7.01 3.36
N TYR A 388 6.42 -8.06 3.02
CA TYR A 388 6.87 -9.41 3.22
C TYR A 388 7.60 -9.87 1.96
N VAL A 389 8.85 -10.30 2.10
CA VAL A 389 9.68 -10.70 0.96
C VAL A 389 9.44 -12.18 0.65
N LEU A 390 9.14 -12.49 -0.61
CA LEU A 390 8.97 -13.84 -1.13
C LEU A 390 10.19 -14.20 -1.99
N SER A 391 11.05 -15.05 -1.49
CA SER A 391 12.31 -15.45 -2.16
C SER A 391 12.12 -16.69 -3.02
N LEU A 392 12.47 -16.60 -4.30
CA LEU A 392 12.56 -17.73 -5.23
C LEU A 392 14.01 -18.20 -5.34
N VAL A 393 14.19 -19.51 -5.32
CA VAL A 393 15.51 -20.15 -5.45
C VAL A 393 15.61 -20.94 -6.75
N ARG A 394 16.86 -21.12 -7.24
CA ARG A 394 17.10 -22.00 -8.38
C ARG A 394 16.93 -23.45 -7.99
N SER A 395 16.22 -24.21 -8.81
CA SER A 395 16.21 -25.66 -8.67
C SER A 395 17.58 -26.25 -9.09
N THR A 396 18.12 -27.12 -8.25
CA THR A 396 19.34 -27.88 -8.53
C THR A 396 19.05 -29.28 -9.10
N ALA A 397 17.77 -29.64 -9.28
CA ALA A 397 17.36 -30.94 -9.80
C ALA A 397 17.80 -31.09 -11.27
N PRO A 398 18.29 -32.27 -11.69
CA PRO A 398 18.72 -32.49 -13.08
C PRO A 398 17.62 -32.29 -14.12
N ASP A 399 16.36 -32.52 -13.75
CA ASP A 399 15.15 -32.40 -14.57
C ASP A 399 14.41 -31.04 -14.38
N ALA A 400 15.05 -30.05 -13.73
CA ALA A 400 14.43 -28.78 -13.38
C ALA A 400 13.73 -28.09 -14.57
N SER A 401 14.33 -28.13 -15.76
CA SER A 401 13.75 -27.54 -16.98
C SER A 401 12.46 -28.21 -17.40
N GLU A 402 12.40 -29.53 -17.37
CA GLU A 402 11.22 -30.32 -17.77
C GLU A 402 10.11 -30.21 -16.72
N ALA A 403 10.50 -30.25 -15.44
CA ALA A 403 9.59 -30.00 -14.32
C ALA A 403 8.97 -28.58 -14.40
N TRP A 404 9.74 -27.58 -14.80
CA TRP A 404 9.22 -26.22 -15.01
C TRP A 404 8.23 -26.12 -16.16
N LYS A 405 8.52 -26.75 -17.31
CA LYS A 405 7.59 -26.82 -18.46
C LYS A 405 6.25 -27.46 -18.07
N THR A 406 6.31 -28.53 -17.31
CA THR A 406 5.12 -29.25 -16.81
C THR A 406 4.31 -28.38 -15.87
N LYS A 407 4.97 -27.66 -14.93
CA LYS A 407 4.32 -26.70 -14.04
C LYS A 407 3.64 -25.58 -14.84
N LEU A 408 4.34 -24.98 -15.81
CA LEU A 408 3.80 -23.92 -16.65
C LEU A 408 2.58 -24.40 -17.46
N ALA A 409 2.65 -25.57 -18.07
CA ALA A 409 1.51 -26.16 -18.78
C ALA A 409 0.31 -26.36 -17.86
N THR A 410 0.53 -26.82 -16.62
CA THR A 410 -0.52 -27.00 -15.62
C THR A 410 -1.13 -25.65 -15.20
N ILE A 411 -0.32 -24.62 -15.02
CA ILE A 411 -0.79 -23.26 -14.74
C ILE A 411 -1.70 -22.78 -15.86
N LEU A 412 -1.22 -22.82 -17.11
CA LEU A 412 -1.95 -22.30 -18.27
C LEU A 412 -3.26 -23.06 -18.54
N THR A 413 -3.29 -24.36 -18.30
CA THR A 413 -4.51 -25.16 -18.49
C THR A 413 -5.51 -25.02 -17.34
N THR A 414 -5.06 -24.70 -16.14
CA THR A 414 -5.92 -24.56 -14.97
C THR A 414 -6.50 -23.15 -14.87
N LEU A 415 -5.66 -22.10 -15.04
CA LEU A 415 -6.04 -20.72 -14.82
C LEU A 415 -6.69 -20.09 -16.08
N THR A 416 -7.78 -20.68 -16.53
CA THR A 416 -8.60 -20.10 -17.61
C THR A 416 -9.35 -18.86 -17.13
N ASN A 417 -9.90 -18.08 -18.06
CA ASN A 417 -10.71 -16.90 -17.70
C ASN A 417 -11.92 -17.29 -16.84
N ASP A 418 -12.61 -18.41 -17.14
CA ASP A 418 -13.71 -18.92 -16.31
C ASP A 418 -13.24 -19.23 -14.87
N TYR A 419 -12.07 -19.86 -14.75
CA TYR A 419 -11.49 -20.13 -13.43
C TYR A 419 -11.26 -18.86 -12.62
N VAL A 420 -10.63 -17.86 -13.24
CA VAL A 420 -10.34 -16.55 -12.62
C VAL A 420 -11.63 -15.85 -12.18
N GLU A 421 -12.62 -15.75 -13.07
CA GLU A 421 -13.90 -15.11 -12.80
C GLU A 421 -14.65 -15.79 -11.63
N ARG A 422 -14.63 -17.11 -11.55
CA ARG A 422 -15.27 -17.87 -10.48
C ARG A 422 -14.52 -17.76 -9.14
N VAL A 423 -13.18 -17.62 -9.14
CA VAL A 423 -12.41 -17.32 -7.92
C VAL A 423 -12.71 -15.90 -7.44
N GLN A 424 -12.77 -14.92 -8.34
CA GLN A 424 -13.15 -13.54 -7.99
C GLN A 424 -14.57 -13.50 -7.41
N ALA A 425 -15.52 -14.17 -8.04
CA ALA A 425 -16.89 -14.29 -7.53
C ALA A 425 -16.92 -14.93 -6.13
N ARG A 426 -16.08 -15.95 -5.86
CA ARG A 426 -15.92 -16.54 -4.54
C ARG A 426 -15.39 -15.53 -3.53
N THR A 427 -14.33 -14.81 -3.85
CA THR A 427 -13.73 -13.79 -2.98
C THR A 427 -14.78 -12.74 -2.56
N ILE A 428 -15.57 -12.25 -3.53
CA ILE A 428 -16.64 -11.28 -3.28
C ILE A 428 -17.73 -11.90 -2.38
N ALA A 429 -18.19 -13.10 -2.70
CA ALA A 429 -19.25 -13.76 -1.94
C ALA A 429 -18.85 -14.11 -0.50
N THR A 430 -17.56 -14.34 -0.24
CA THR A 430 -17.03 -14.70 1.08
C THR A 430 -16.33 -13.54 1.79
N ALA A 431 -16.38 -12.33 1.27
CA ALA A 431 -15.65 -11.19 1.81
C ALA A 431 -15.92 -10.97 3.32
N GLY A 432 -17.16 -11.08 3.76
CA GLY A 432 -17.51 -10.97 5.19
C GLY A 432 -16.84 -12.03 6.06
N THR A 433 -16.82 -13.30 5.62
CA THR A 433 -16.11 -14.39 6.33
C THR A 433 -14.61 -14.20 6.30
N ILE A 434 -14.06 -13.74 5.17
CA ILE A 434 -12.62 -13.43 5.05
C ILE A 434 -12.25 -12.37 6.08
N MET A 435 -13.04 -11.30 6.24
CA MET A 435 -12.77 -10.24 7.22
C MET A 435 -12.83 -10.72 8.68
N GLN A 436 -13.68 -11.71 8.99
CA GLN A 436 -13.66 -12.36 10.30
C GLN A 436 -12.35 -13.16 10.49
N ASN A 437 -11.94 -13.91 9.47
CA ASN A 437 -10.71 -14.68 9.49
C ASN A 437 -9.46 -13.79 9.60
N VAL A 438 -9.48 -12.58 9.02
CA VAL A 438 -8.39 -11.58 9.18
C VAL A 438 -8.12 -11.30 10.66
N LYS A 439 -9.18 -11.12 11.45
CA LYS A 439 -9.06 -10.86 12.90
C LYS A 439 -8.48 -12.07 13.64
N VAL A 440 -8.99 -13.28 13.32
CA VAL A 440 -8.53 -14.52 13.98
C VAL A 440 -7.08 -14.82 13.65
N PHE A 441 -6.69 -14.80 12.37
CA PHE A 441 -5.31 -15.05 11.96
C PHE A 441 -4.35 -13.97 12.46
N GLY A 442 -4.77 -12.69 12.47
CA GLY A 442 -3.96 -11.60 13.01
C GLY A 442 -3.66 -11.82 14.49
N ALA A 443 -4.67 -12.10 15.30
CA ALA A 443 -4.49 -12.38 16.72
C ALA A 443 -3.65 -13.64 16.97
N ALA A 444 -3.87 -14.71 16.18
CA ALA A 444 -3.08 -15.95 16.27
C ALA A 444 -1.60 -15.71 15.91
N ALA A 445 -1.32 -14.91 14.87
CA ALA A 445 0.04 -14.56 14.48
C ALA A 445 0.75 -13.75 15.57
N VAL A 446 0.09 -12.76 16.16
CA VAL A 446 0.63 -12.03 17.33
C VAL A 446 0.93 -12.97 18.49
N GLN A 447 0.04 -13.92 18.77
CA GLN A 447 0.22 -14.87 19.86
C GLN A 447 1.45 -15.77 19.64
N VAL A 448 1.66 -16.26 18.41
CA VAL A 448 2.75 -17.22 18.08
C VAL A 448 4.07 -16.50 17.86
N LEU A 449 4.06 -15.42 17.05
CA LEU A 449 5.27 -14.73 16.60
C LEU A 449 5.73 -13.60 17.53
N LYS A 450 4.89 -13.21 18.51
CA LYS A 450 5.17 -12.13 19.47
C LYS A 450 5.42 -10.76 18.81
N ASP A 451 4.93 -10.55 17.61
CA ASP A 451 5.07 -9.32 16.84
C ASP A 451 3.71 -8.84 16.32
N GLN A 452 3.30 -7.63 16.74
CA GLN A 452 2.02 -7.03 16.32
C GLN A 452 2.01 -6.72 14.82
N ARG A 453 3.12 -6.25 14.26
CA ARG A 453 3.19 -5.89 12.84
C ARG A 453 3.13 -7.10 11.92
N LEU A 454 3.80 -8.19 12.30
CA LEU A 454 3.66 -9.46 11.61
C LEU A 454 2.23 -9.98 11.69
N GLY A 455 1.55 -9.80 12.84
CA GLY A 455 0.13 -10.11 12.98
C GLY A 455 -0.75 -9.32 12.02
N ASP A 456 -0.51 -8.02 11.93
CA ASP A 456 -1.25 -7.13 11.02
C ASP A 456 -1.01 -7.47 9.53
N GLN A 457 0.23 -7.84 9.16
CA GLN A 457 0.58 -8.27 7.81
C GLN A 457 0.01 -9.64 7.44
N LEU A 458 0.26 -10.63 8.30
CA LEU A 458 -0.06 -12.02 8.01
C LEU A 458 -1.54 -12.33 8.14
N GLY A 459 -2.25 -11.66 9.05
CA GLY A 459 -3.68 -11.87 9.27
C GLY A 459 -4.50 -11.81 7.98
N PRO A 460 -4.44 -10.72 7.20
CA PRO A 460 -5.14 -10.62 5.91
C PRO A 460 -4.70 -11.68 4.90
N ILE A 461 -3.40 -11.92 4.77
CA ILE A 461 -2.86 -12.85 3.78
C ILE A 461 -3.30 -14.29 4.09
N LEU A 462 -3.20 -14.70 5.35
CA LEU A 462 -3.60 -16.04 5.77
C LEU A 462 -5.12 -16.25 5.67
N ALA A 463 -5.92 -15.23 5.97
CA ALA A 463 -7.36 -15.26 5.75
C ALA A 463 -7.70 -15.44 4.25
N GLY A 464 -6.97 -14.79 3.36
CA GLY A 464 -7.07 -14.99 1.92
C GLY A 464 -6.73 -16.43 1.51
N ALA A 465 -5.63 -16.99 2.00
CA ALA A 465 -5.25 -18.38 1.73
C ALA A 465 -6.27 -19.39 2.27
N TRP A 466 -6.78 -19.16 3.48
CA TRP A 466 -7.81 -19.99 4.09
C TRP A 466 -9.10 -20.00 3.26
N SER A 467 -9.49 -18.87 2.70
CA SER A 467 -10.69 -18.78 1.86
C SER A 467 -10.65 -19.66 0.61
N LEU A 468 -9.47 -20.07 0.15
CA LEU A 468 -9.32 -21.01 -0.97
C LEU A 468 -9.62 -22.46 -0.59
N VAL A 469 -9.62 -22.78 0.71
CA VAL A 469 -9.86 -24.15 1.20
C VAL A 469 -11.14 -24.29 2.02
N SER A 470 -11.65 -23.19 2.59
CA SER A 470 -12.83 -23.19 3.43
C SER A 470 -13.61 -21.88 3.32
N ASN A 471 -14.95 -21.96 3.45
CA ASN A 471 -15.85 -20.80 3.55
C ASN A 471 -16.21 -20.48 5.00
N ASN A 472 -15.67 -21.23 5.97
CA ASN A 472 -15.99 -21.06 7.38
C ASN A 472 -14.96 -20.16 8.08
N VAL A 473 -15.37 -19.60 9.19
CA VAL A 473 -14.46 -18.92 10.11
C VAL A 473 -13.59 -20.00 10.77
N ILE A 474 -12.27 -19.79 10.75
CA ILE A 474 -11.31 -20.66 11.43
C ILE A 474 -11.38 -20.45 12.95
N THR A 475 -11.16 -21.49 13.74
CA THR A 475 -11.02 -21.34 15.19
C THR A 475 -9.66 -20.75 15.56
N MET A 476 -9.57 -20.07 16.70
CA MET A 476 -8.30 -19.54 17.18
C MET A 476 -7.25 -20.65 17.41
N ALA A 477 -7.68 -21.79 17.94
CA ALA A 477 -6.80 -22.93 18.18
C ALA A 477 -6.18 -23.49 16.88
N ASP A 478 -7.01 -23.68 15.85
CA ASP A 478 -6.52 -24.17 14.55
C ASP A 478 -5.59 -23.15 13.87
N ALA A 479 -5.87 -21.86 14.01
CA ALA A 479 -5.04 -20.80 13.45
C ALA A 479 -3.66 -20.75 14.15
N VAL A 480 -3.62 -20.82 15.47
CA VAL A 480 -2.38 -20.88 16.28
C VAL A 480 -1.57 -22.12 15.91
N GLU A 481 -2.22 -23.29 15.84
CA GLU A 481 -1.55 -24.54 15.47
C GLU A 481 -0.99 -24.47 14.06
N TRP A 482 -1.75 -23.94 13.09
CA TRP A 482 -1.30 -23.82 11.72
C TRP A 482 -0.07 -22.89 11.61
N ILE A 483 -0.12 -21.72 12.26
CA ILE A 483 1.00 -20.77 12.25
C ILE A 483 2.24 -21.38 12.92
N GLY A 484 2.07 -22.06 14.06
CA GLY A 484 3.18 -22.67 14.80
C GLY A 484 3.90 -23.81 14.07
N ARG A 485 3.27 -24.41 13.03
CA ARG A 485 3.90 -25.47 12.22
C ARG A 485 4.81 -24.96 11.11
N HIS A 486 4.78 -23.66 10.81
CA HIS A 486 5.52 -23.07 9.70
C HIS A 486 6.74 -22.30 10.20
N GLN A 487 7.81 -22.30 9.40
CA GLN A 487 8.94 -21.42 9.61
C GLN A 487 8.63 -20.05 9.00
N TRP A 488 8.71 -19.03 9.80
CA TRP A 488 8.50 -17.64 9.39
C TRP A 488 9.86 -16.94 9.32
N ALA A 489 10.03 -16.04 8.38
CA ALA A 489 11.11 -15.08 8.41
C ALA A 489 10.81 -14.11 9.57
N THR A 490 11.25 -14.47 10.76
CA THR A 490 11.25 -13.56 11.89
C THR A 490 12.54 -12.75 11.78
N ASP A 491 12.40 -11.46 11.53
CA ASP A 491 13.51 -10.55 11.72
C ASP A 491 13.93 -10.65 13.19
N ASN A 492 15.08 -11.28 13.44
CA ASN A 492 15.81 -11.06 14.69
C ASN A 492 16.30 -9.61 14.63
N ALA A 493 15.41 -8.69 15.01
CA ALA A 493 15.58 -7.25 14.84
C ALA A 493 16.85 -6.71 15.51
N ASP A 494 17.39 -7.41 16.51
CA ASP A 494 18.56 -6.96 17.25
C ASP A 494 19.89 -7.30 16.54
N THR A 495 19.96 -8.40 15.75
CA THR A 495 21.18 -8.75 15.01
C THR A 495 21.24 -8.07 13.63
N GLN A 496 20.09 -7.73 13.06
CA GLN A 496 20.03 -7.09 11.74
C GLN A 496 20.35 -5.59 11.79
N ASP A 497 20.02 -4.88 12.85
CA ASP A 497 20.32 -3.44 12.95
C ASP A 497 21.86 -3.22 12.91
N GLU A 498 22.66 -4.10 13.52
CA GLU A 498 24.11 -4.02 13.51
C GLU A 498 24.70 -4.42 12.15
N VAL A 499 24.17 -5.46 11.52
CA VAL A 499 24.57 -5.90 10.18
C VAL A 499 24.16 -4.87 9.13
N GLN A 500 22.95 -4.34 9.18
CA GLN A 500 22.49 -3.28 8.27
C GLN A 500 23.27 -1.97 8.44
N LEU A 501 23.62 -1.62 9.67
CA LEU A 501 24.51 -0.48 9.92
C LEU A 501 25.88 -0.70 9.29
N LEU A 502 26.43 -1.90 9.44
CA LEU A 502 27.71 -2.27 8.85
C LEU A 502 27.64 -2.27 7.31
N GLU A 503 26.61 -2.86 6.72
CA GLU A 503 26.36 -2.83 5.27
C GLU A 503 26.20 -1.39 4.76
N SER A 504 25.40 -0.58 5.45
CA SER A 504 25.20 0.84 5.10
C SER A 504 26.51 1.65 5.19
N LEU A 505 27.37 1.34 6.14
CA LEU A 505 28.69 1.97 6.25
C LEU A 505 29.62 1.49 5.14
N LEU A 506 29.61 0.20 4.82
CA LEU A 506 30.47 -0.36 3.75
C LEU A 506 30.06 0.14 2.35
N ASP A 507 28.77 0.44 2.14
CA ASP A 507 28.23 0.96 0.88
C ASP A 507 28.39 2.48 0.73
N GLN A 508 28.81 3.20 1.77
CA GLN A 508 29.05 4.65 1.64
C GLN A 508 30.16 4.96 0.66
N ILE A 509 29.85 5.83 -0.28
CA ILE A 509 30.82 6.30 -1.28
C ILE A 509 31.66 7.43 -0.71
N ILE A 510 32.98 7.23 -0.69
CA ILE A 510 33.95 8.27 -0.31
C ILE A 510 34.60 8.84 -1.58
N ARG A 511 34.62 10.16 -1.65
CA ARG A 511 35.31 10.91 -2.70
C ARG A 511 36.65 11.40 -2.18
N TYR A 512 37.71 11.09 -2.88
CA TYR A 512 39.06 11.53 -2.51
C TYR A 512 39.90 11.94 -3.74
N PRO A 513 40.91 12.79 -3.57
CA PRO A 513 41.79 13.20 -4.69
C PRO A 513 42.60 12.00 -5.21
N GLY A 514 42.48 11.71 -6.49
CA GLY A 514 43.34 10.72 -7.14
C GLY A 514 44.75 11.27 -7.45
N SER A 515 45.72 10.38 -7.58
CA SER A 515 47.13 10.71 -7.89
C SER A 515 47.31 11.52 -9.19
N ASN A 516 46.32 11.53 -10.08
CA ASN A 516 46.35 12.24 -11.36
C ASN A 516 45.51 13.55 -11.35
N GLY A 517 45.22 14.12 -10.18
CA GLY A 517 44.48 15.37 -10.02
C GLY A 517 42.97 15.28 -10.29
N GLY A 518 42.43 14.06 -10.54
CA GLY A 518 41.01 13.80 -10.64
C GLY A 518 40.41 13.37 -9.28
N GLN A 519 39.10 13.45 -9.14
CA GLN A 519 38.37 12.84 -7.98
C GLN A 519 38.15 11.36 -8.26
N ARG A 520 38.45 10.52 -7.28
CA ARG A 520 38.11 9.09 -7.25
C ARG A 520 36.94 8.87 -6.28
N GLU A 521 36.11 7.91 -6.62
CA GLU A 521 34.98 7.48 -5.81
C GLU A 521 35.12 5.96 -5.55
N ASN A 522 35.11 5.56 -4.28
CA ASN A 522 35.06 4.16 -3.88
C ASN A 522 34.12 4.01 -2.69
N THR A 523 33.53 2.82 -2.54
CA THR A 523 32.82 2.50 -1.32
C THR A 523 33.79 2.26 -0.17
N VAL A 524 33.33 2.45 1.06
CA VAL A 524 34.11 2.11 2.26
C VAL A 524 34.50 0.63 2.22
N GLY A 525 33.60 -0.26 1.77
CA GLY A 525 33.86 -1.68 1.63
C GLY A 525 35.00 -2.00 0.65
N GLU A 526 35.04 -1.33 -0.50
CA GLU A 526 36.15 -1.45 -1.48
C GLU A 526 37.47 -1.00 -0.88
N LEU A 527 37.47 0.11 -0.14
CA LEU A 527 38.68 0.62 0.52
C LEU A 527 39.17 -0.32 1.61
N VAL A 528 38.26 -0.87 2.43
CA VAL A 528 38.57 -1.86 3.49
C VAL A 528 39.14 -3.14 2.86
N HIS A 529 38.52 -3.63 1.78
CA HIS A 529 39.00 -4.80 1.05
C HIS A 529 40.41 -4.58 0.47
N ALA A 530 40.66 -3.43 -0.17
CA ALA A 530 41.97 -3.08 -0.70
C ALA A 530 43.06 -2.96 0.39
N MET A 531 42.69 -2.48 1.59
CA MET A 531 43.60 -2.42 2.74
C MET A 531 43.90 -3.81 3.32
N ALA A 532 42.91 -4.71 3.36
CA ALA A 532 43.06 -6.07 3.89
C ALA A 532 43.85 -6.98 2.93
N TYR A 533 43.77 -6.74 1.63
CA TYR A 533 44.38 -7.56 0.58
C TYR A 533 45.23 -6.71 -0.38
N PRO A 534 46.36 -6.17 0.04
CA PRO A 534 47.12 -5.18 -0.75
C PRO A 534 47.77 -5.71 -2.05
N SER A 535 47.74 -7.02 -2.30
CA SER A 535 48.47 -7.65 -3.41
C SER A 535 47.69 -7.83 -4.72
N ASP A 536 46.37 -7.60 -4.73
CA ASP A 536 45.54 -8.04 -5.88
C ASP A 536 44.95 -6.95 -6.77
N ASP A 537 45.10 -5.66 -6.48
CA ASP A 537 44.43 -4.66 -7.30
C ASP A 537 45.25 -3.36 -7.50
N SER A 538 45.95 -3.27 -8.66
CA SER A 538 46.64 -2.05 -9.12
C SER A 538 45.70 -0.85 -9.36
N ARG A 539 44.38 -0.99 -9.08
CA ARG A 539 43.40 0.09 -9.23
C ARG A 539 43.39 1.06 -8.05
N PHE A 540 44.06 0.72 -6.95
CA PHE A 540 44.07 1.52 -5.72
C PHE A 540 45.41 2.22 -5.43
N VAL A 541 46.40 2.17 -6.33
CA VAL A 541 47.70 2.86 -6.22
C VAL A 541 47.72 4.18 -7.00
#